data_d67dca49436d8e2d2ae4069cba6351cc
#
_entry.id   d67dca49436d8e2d2ae4069cba6351cc
#
_cell.length_a   1.000
_cell.length_b   1.000
_cell.length_c   1.000
_cell.angle_alpha   90.00
_cell.angle_beta   90.00
_cell.angle_gamma   90.00
#
_symmetry.space_group_name_H-M   'P 1'
#
loop_
_entity.id
_entity.type
_entity.pdbx_description
1 polymer ?
#
loop_
_entity_poly.entity_id
_entity_poly.type
_entity_poly.pdbx_seq_one_letter_code
_entity_poly.pdbx_strand_id
1 'polypeptide(L)'
;MMEQLPIYDPRIPFRGSIINGLQDGKLMIIQGQVPEHAKRFSVNFMCGSSDIAFHFAVRYDEPAVVCNTLQCERWGCEERKKEIPIKVGMYFELMFKTQNHGFQVYANGQHLLDYNHRLPLTGVDTLSIRGDVHVKTITFKNPNVGSTQQLAC
;
A
#
# COMPACT_ATOMS: atom_id res chain seq x y z
N MET A 1 -18.60 -11.71 -2.67
CA MET A 1 -17.15 -11.52 -2.82
C MET A 1 -16.43 -12.13 -1.64
N MET A 2 -15.38 -12.89 -1.90
CA MET A 2 -14.62 -13.58 -0.85
C MET A 2 -13.85 -12.57 -0.01
N GLU A 3 -13.93 -12.70 1.31
CA GLU A 3 -13.10 -11.96 2.24
C GLU A 3 -11.72 -12.60 2.32
N GLN A 4 -10.68 -11.79 2.29
CA GLN A 4 -9.33 -12.26 2.52
C GLN A 4 -9.02 -12.16 4.01
N LEU A 5 -8.52 -13.25 4.59
CA LEU A 5 -8.14 -13.26 5.99
C LEU A 5 -6.96 -12.34 6.26
N PRO A 6 -6.91 -11.71 7.43
CA PRO A 6 -5.74 -10.91 7.82
C PRO A 6 -4.48 -11.78 7.87
N ILE A 7 -3.35 -11.14 7.62
CA ILE A 7 -2.04 -11.77 7.74
C ILE A 7 -1.38 -11.20 9.00
N TYR A 8 -0.92 -12.09 9.88
CA TYR A 8 -0.32 -11.68 11.14
C TYR A 8 1.17 -11.97 11.14
N ASP A 9 1.94 -10.98 11.55
CA ASP A 9 3.38 -11.09 11.78
C ASP A 9 4.14 -11.74 10.61
N PRO A 10 3.95 -11.24 9.38
CA PRO A 10 4.61 -11.83 8.21
C PRO A 10 6.11 -11.57 8.27
N ARG A 11 6.87 -12.51 7.68
CA ARG A 11 8.30 -12.31 7.47
C ARG A 11 8.53 -11.26 6.40
N ILE A 12 9.47 -10.35 6.61
CA ILE A 12 9.86 -9.35 5.62
C ILE A 12 11.19 -9.79 4.99
N PRO A 13 11.35 -9.77 3.67
CA PRO A 13 10.40 -9.27 2.67
C PRO A 13 9.17 -10.17 2.54
N PHE A 14 8.03 -9.51 2.44
CA PHE A 14 6.75 -10.18 2.28
C PHE A 14 6.27 -10.04 0.83
N ARG A 15 5.66 -11.11 0.32
CA ARG A 15 5.00 -11.10 -0.98
C ARG A 15 3.78 -12.01 -0.91
N GLY A 16 2.62 -11.47 -1.24
CA GLY A 16 1.39 -12.26 -1.18
C GLY A 16 0.32 -11.77 -2.14
N SER A 17 -0.60 -12.66 -2.48
CA SER A 17 -1.69 -12.35 -3.39
C SER A 17 -2.71 -11.43 -2.74
N ILE A 18 -3.25 -10.51 -3.54
CA ILE A 18 -4.43 -9.73 -3.18
C ILE A 18 -5.62 -10.45 -3.80
N ILE A 19 -6.40 -11.14 -2.97
CA ILE A 19 -7.52 -11.94 -3.46
C ILE A 19 -8.56 -11.04 -4.12
N ASN A 20 -8.99 -11.41 -5.32
CA ASN A 20 -9.89 -10.64 -6.19
C ASN A 20 -9.27 -9.33 -6.69
N GLY A 21 -7.95 -9.15 -6.52
CA GLY A 21 -7.25 -7.97 -7.01
C GLY A 21 -7.74 -6.66 -6.40
N LEU A 22 -7.57 -5.58 -7.14
CA LEU A 22 -8.02 -4.26 -6.72
C LEU A 22 -9.26 -3.81 -7.48
N GLN A 23 -10.11 -3.07 -6.78
CA GLN A 23 -11.29 -2.43 -7.35
C GLN A 23 -11.60 -1.21 -6.50
N ASP A 24 -12.43 -0.33 -7.04
CA ASP A 24 -12.83 0.88 -6.32
C ASP A 24 -13.37 0.55 -4.94
N GLY A 25 -12.83 1.19 -3.91
CA GLY A 25 -13.24 1.00 -2.53
C GLY A 25 -12.46 -0.06 -1.74
N LYS A 26 -11.57 -0.82 -2.39
CA LYS A 26 -10.75 -1.82 -1.68
C LYS A 26 -9.77 -1.12 -0.75
N LEU A 27 -9.67 -1.61 0.49
CA LEU A 27 -8.75 -1.07 1.50
C LEU A 27 -7.70 -2.11 1.86
N MET A 28 -6.45 -1.65 2.01
CA MET A 28 -5.37 -2.43 2.59
C MET A 28 -4.83 -1.63 3.77
N ILE A 29 -4.81 -2.26 4.94
CA ILE A 29 -4.37 -1.62 6.18
C ILE A 29 -3.18 -2.38 6.72
N ILE A 30 -2.06 -1.69 6.90
CA ILE A 30 -0.82 -2.26 7.40
C ILE A 30 -0.50 -1.61 8.73
N GLN A 31 -0.42 -2.42 9.79
CA GLN A 31 0.01 -1.97 11.10
C GLN A 31 1.37 -2.56 11.40
N GLY A 32 2.26 -1.75 11.93
CA GLY A 32 3.60 -2.22 12.22
C GLY A 32 4.40 -1.24 13.04
N GLN A 33 5.70 -1.44 13.03
CA GLN A 33 6.66 -0.60 13.77
C GLN A 33 7.90 -0.41 12.91
N VAL A 34 8.43 0.80 12.92
CA VAL A 34 9.67 1.11 12.23
C VAL A 34 10.83 1.00 13.23
N PRO A 35 11.87 0.23 12.93
CA PRO A 35 13.05 0.14 13.81
C PRO A 35 13.73 1.51 13.97
N GLU A 36 14.41 1.71 15.10
CA GLU A 36 15.05 2.99 15.39
C GLU A 36 16.10 3.42 14.38
N HIS A 37 16.80 2.46 13.78
CA HIS A 37 17.86 2.73 12.83
C HIS A 37 17.45 2.45 11.39
N ALA A 38 16.15 2.48 11.11
CA ALA A 38 15.64 2.23 9.77
C ALA A 38 16.14 3.28 8.79
N LYS A 39 16.50 2.82 7.60
CA LYS A 39 16.87 3.69 6.49
C LYS A 39 15.75 3.83 5.48
N ARG A 40 15.13 2.72 5.10
CA ARG A 40 14.07 2.70 4.08
C ARG A 40 13.17 1.49 4.26
N PHE A 41 11.90 1.66 3.89
CA PHE A 41 11.03 0.52 3.62
C PHE A 41 10.05 0.90 2.51
N SER A 42 9.46 -0.10 1.89
CA SER A 42 8.50 0.15 0.81
C SER A 42 7.33 -0.82 0.87
N VAL A 43 6.20 -0.32 0.38
CA VAL A 43 4.98 -1.09 0.15
C VAL A 43 4.69 -1.01 -1.34
N ASN A 44 4.51 -2.16 -1.99
CA ASN A 44 4.41 -2.23 -3.45
C ASN A 44 3.15 -2.98 -3.86
N PHE A 45 2.39 -2.38 -4.76
CA PHE A 45 1.24 -3.01 -5.40
C PHE A 45 1.66 -3.43 -6.80
N MET A 46 1.71 -4.72 -7.03
CA MET A 46 2.38 -5.28 -8.21
C MET A 46 1.41 -5.92 -9.18
N CYS A 47 1.77 -5.84 -10.45
CA CYS A 47 1.10 -6.53 -11.54
C CYS A 47 1.95 -7.76 -11.87
N GLY A 48 1.60 -8.90 -11.27
CA GLY A 48 2.39 -10.11 -11.43
C GLY A 48 3.75 -10.01 -10.75
N SER A 49 4.79 -10.49 -11.42
CA SER A 49 6.11 -10.63 -10.81
C SER A 49 7.07 -9.50 -11.09
N SER A 50 6.78 -8.61 -12.03
CA SER A 50 7.78 -7.66 -12.54
C SER A 50 7.37 -6.20 -12.44
N ASP A 51 6.14 -5.84 -12.82
CA ASP A 51 5.72 -4.45 -12.82
C ASP A 51 5.17 -4.05 -11.46
N ILE A 52 5.46 -2.82 -11.04
CA ILE A 52 4.94 -2.24 -9.80
C ILE A 52 4.04 -1.09 -10.18
N ALA A 53 2.73 -1.27 -9.99
CA ALA A 53 1.76 -0.22 -10.30
C ALA A 53 1.91 0.95 -9.32
N PHE A 54 2.17 0.66 -8.05
CA PHE A 54 2.36 1.69 -7.03
C PHE A 54 3.45 1.26 -6.06
N HIS A 55 4.57 1.97 -6.12
CA HIS A 55 5.70 1.86 -5.20
C HIS A 55 5.60 3.01 -4.20
N PHE A 56 5.37 2.68 -2.95
CA PHE A 56 5.29 3.64 -1.85
C PHE A 56 6.52 3.42 -0.96
N ALA A 57 7.48 4.33 -1.02
CA ALA A 57 8.75 4.17 -0.31
C ALA A 57 8.91 5.27 0.74
N VAL A 58 9.20 4.85 1.96
CA VAL A 58 9.53 5.76 3.05
C VAL A 58 11.04 5.73 3.23
N ARG A 59 11.67 6.86 3.04
CA ARG A 59 13.12 7.02 3.12
C ARG A 59 13.47 7.93 4.28
N TYR A 60 14.22 7.42 5.23
CA TYR A 60 14.66 8.18 6.39
C TYR A 60 16.04 8.78 6.18
N ASP A 61 16.88 8.14 5.36
CA ASP A 61 18.24 8.59 5.05
C ASP A 61 18.26 9.81 4.10
N GLU A 62 17.22 9.98 3.29
CA GLU A 62 16.98 11.22 2.54
C GLU A 62 15.52 11.59 2.75
N PRO A 63 15.19 12.27 3.85
CA PRO A 63 13.83 12.31 4.38
C PRO A 63 12.78 12.65 3.34
N ALA A 64 12.03 11.64 2.89
CA ALA A 64 10.96 11.81 1.93
C ALA A 64 10.14 10.53 1.82
N VAL A 65 8.87 10.69 1.47
CA VAL A 65 8.05 9.60 0.94
C VAL A 65 8.13 9.73 -0.57
N VAL A 66 8.52 8.65 -1.24
CA VAL A 66 8.71 8.64 -2.70
C VAL A 66 7.77 7.63 -3.32
N CYS A 67 6.97 8.09 -4.27
CA CYS A 67 6.03 7.24 -4.98
C CYS A 67 6.41 7.15 -6.46
N ASN A 68 6.24 5.97 -7.05
CA ASN A 68 6.57 5.78 -8.44
C ASN A 68 5.92 4.50 -8.99
N THR A 69 6.09 4.29 -10.28
CA THR A 69 5.63 3.11 -11.00
C THR A 69 6.82 2.52 -11.75
N LEU A 70 6.96 1.19 -11.69
CA LEU A 70 7.96 0.45 -12.45
C LEU A 70 7.23 -0.33 -13.53
N GLN A 71 7.53 -0.02 -14.79
CA GLN A 71 6.93 -0.68 -15.94
C GLN A 71 7.99 -1.04 -16.96
N CYS A 72 8.02 -2.31 -17.36
CA CYS A 72 9.01 -2.81 -18.31
C CYS A 72 10.43 -2.44 -17.87
N GLU A 73 10.74 -2.69 -16.60
CA GLU A 73 12.06 -2.47 -16.00
C GLU A 73 12.49 -1.00 -15.95
N ARG A 74 11.55 -0.06 -16.14
CA ARG A 74 11.86 1.37 -16.09
C ARG A 74 11.01 2.07 -15.04
N TRP A 75 11.67 2.83 -14.17
CA TRP A 75 11.00 3.71 -13.25
C TRP A 75 10.49 4.95 -13.99
N GLY A 76 9.30 5.40 -13.65
CA GLY A 76 8.75 6.63 -14.15
C GLY A 76 9.24 7.85 -13.37
N CYS A 77 8.50 8.95 -13.46
CA CYS A 77 8.80 10.16 -12.70
C CYS A 77 8.36 9.99 -11.26
N GLU A 78 9.27 10.30 -10.33
CA GLU A 78 8.98 10.24 -8.90
C GLU A 78 7.99 11.32 -8.49
N GLU A 79 7.08 10.97 -7.59
CA GLU A 79 6.25 11.93 -6.85
C GLU A 79 6.72 11.88 -5.41
N ARG A 80 7.14 13.02 -4.87
CA ARG A 80 7.76 13.09 -3.55
C ARG A 80 6.95 13.94 -2.58
N LYS A 81 6.96 13.51 -1.32
CA LYS A 81 6.44 14.29 -0.22
C LYS A 81 7.50 14.33 0.88
N LYS A 82 7.86 15.52 1.32
CA LYS A 82 8.92 15.70 2.34
C LYS A 82 8.44 15.30 3.73
N GLU A 83 7.15 15.32 3.97
CA GLU A 83 6.60 14.96 5.27
C GLU A 83 6.62 13.47 5.46
N ILE A 84 7.14 13.01 6.61
CA ILE A 84 7.16 11.60 6.97
C ILE A 84 6.48 11.44 8.33
N PRO A 85 5.15 11.19 8.35
CA PRO A 85 4.44 11.01 9.62
C PRO A 85 4.71 9.66 10.29
N ILE A 86 5.33 8.74 9.55
CA ILE A 86 5.71 7.41 10.07
C ILE A 86 7.12 7.53 10.62
N LYS A 87 7.25 7.66 11.95
CA LYS A 87 8.53 7.96 12.58
C LYS A 87 9.31 6.69 12.94
N VAL A 88 10.67 6.78 12.90
CA VAL A 88 11.51 5.68 13.36
C VAL A 88 11.22 5.38 14.83
N GLY A 89 11.28 4.10 15.20
CA GLY A 89 11.03 3.66 16.56
C GLY A 89 9.55 3.59 16.94
N MET A 90 8.65 4.05 16.10
CA MET A 90 7.22 4.19 16.44
C MET A 90 6.36 3.18 15.73
N TYR A 91 5.23 2.85 16.38
CA TYR A 91 4.16 2.10 15.73
C TYR A 91 3.43 3.00 14.74
N PHE A 92 2.91 2.39 13.69
CA PHE A 92 2.17 3.11 12.65
C PHE A 92 1.01 2.29 12.13
N GLU A 93 0.08 2.99 11.51
CA GLU A 93 -0.94 2.38 10.66
C GLU A 93 -0.91 3.10 9.32
N LEU A 94 -0.73 2.32 8.25
CA LEU A 94 -0.85 2.81 6.87
C LEU A 94 -2.13 2.21 6.28
N MET A 95 -2.97 3.07 5.73
CA MET A 95 -4.15 2.63 5.01
C MET A 95 -4.04 3.09 3.55
N PHE A 96 -4.18 2.13 2.65
CA PHE A 96 -4.20 2.37 1.21
C PHE A 96 -5.64 2.17 0.74
N LYS A 97 -6.27 3.24 0.30
CA LYS A 97 -7.62 3.20 -0.23
C LYS A 97 -7.56 3.23 -1.75
N THR A 98 -8.08 2.20 -2.38
CA THR A 98 -8.13 2.11 -3.83
C THR A 98 -9.35 2.84 -4.34
N GLN A 99 -9.16 3.68 -5.35
CA GLN A 99 -10.24 4.35 -6.05
C GLN A 99 -10.04 4.20 -7.56
N ASN A 100 -11.08 4.50 -8.35
CA ASN A 100 -11.00 4.35 -9.79
C ASN A 100 -9.86 5.19 -10.40
N HIS A 101 -9.59 6.37 -9.84
CA HIS A 101 -8.59 7.29 -10.39
C HIS A 101 -7.21 7.14 -9.74
N GLY A 102 -7.10 6.51 -8.59
CA GLY A 102 -5.82 6.40 -7.90
C GLY A 102 -5.94 5.82 -6.51
N PHE A 103 -4.82 5.86 -5.79
CA PHE A 103 -4.74 5.48 -4.38
C PHE A 103 -4.79 6.71 -3.50
N GLN A 104 -5.49 6.60 -2.38
CA GLN A 104 -5.38 7.56 -1.28
C GLN A 104 -4.65 6.86 -0.15
N VAL A 105 -3.61 7.50 0.39
CA VAL A 105 -2.80 6.95 1.46
C VAL A 105 -3.02 7.75 2.72
N TYR A 106 -3.32 7.04 3.81
CA TYR A 106 -3.53 7.61 5.14
C TYR A 106 -2.48 7.03 6.08
N ALA A 107 -1.86 7.88 6.86
CA ALA A 107 -0.90 7.48 7.88
C ALA A 107 -1.44 7.87 9.24
N ASN A 108 -1.61 6.89 10.13
CA ASN A 108 -2.12 7.11 11.48
C ASN A 108 -3.45 7.86 11.49
N GLY A 109 -4.33 7.52 10.54
CA GLY A 109 -5.67 8.10 10.43
C GLY A 109 -5.75 9.42 9.69
N GLN A 110 -4.64 9.97 9.24
CA GLN A 110 -4.64 11.25 8.53
C GLN A 110 -4.20 11.08 7.09
N HIS A 111 -4.86 11.79 6.18
CA HIS A 111 -4.52 11.77 4.77
C HIS A 111 -3.08 12.24 4.57
N LEU A 112 -2.30 11.43 3.86
CA LEU A 112 -0.91 11.72 3.58
C LEU A 112 -0.72 12.18 2.13
N LEU A 113 -1.17 11.38 1.18
CA LEU A 113 -1.00 11.69 -0.24
C LEU A 113 -1.98 10.90 -1.11
N ASP A 114 -2.10 11.34 -2.35
CA ASP A 114 -2.81 10.63 -3.40
C ASP A 114 -1.83 10.28 -4.52
N TYR A 115 -2.07 9.15 -5.16
CA TYR A 115 -1.25 8.72 -6.29
C TYR A 115 -2.17 8.26 -7.43
N ASN A 116 -2.19 9.00 -8.54
CA ASN A 116 -3.02 8.66 -9.68
C ASN A 116 -2.51 7.41 -10.37
N HIS A 117 -3.43 6.54 -10.81
CA HIS A 117 -3.03 5.32 -11.52
C HIS A 117 -2.29 5.64 -12.80
N ARG A 118 -1.16 4.97 -13.00
CA ARG A 118 -0.40 4.99 -14.25
C ARG A 118 -0.54 3.67 -15.00
N LEU A 119 -0.86 2.60 -14.25
CA LEU A 119 -1.22 1.29 -14.80
C LEU A 119 -2.64 0.96 -14.36
N PRO A 120 -3.38 0.16 -15.15
CA PRO A 120 -4.74 -0.21 -14.77
C PRO A 120 -4.77 -0.91 -13.42
N LEU A 121 -5.66 -0.47 -12.54
CA LEU A 121 -5.80 -1.07 -11.21
C LEU A 121 -6.21 -2.54 -11.29
N THR A 122 -6.90 -2.94 -12.35
CA THR A 122 -7.35 -4.31 -12.55
C THR A 122 -6.21 -5.29 -12.77
N GLY A 123 -5.02 -4.80 -13.11
CA GLY A 123 -3.85 -5.66 -13.27
C GLY A 123 -3.11 -5.95 -11.95
N VAL A 124 -3.46 -5.27 -10.88
CA VAL A 124 -2.76 -5.43 -9.60
C VAL A 124 -3.29 -6.66 -8.88
N ASP A 125 -2.40 -7.59 -8.56
CA ASP A 125 -2.76 -8.84 -7.92
C ASP A 125 -1.86 -9.23 -6.75
N THR A 126 -0.82 -8.45 -6.46
CA THR A 126 0.21 -8.82 -5.49
C THR A 126 0.59 -7.63 -4.62
N LEU A 127 0.74 -7.90 -3.32
CA LEU A 127 1.27 -6.95 -2.35
C LEU A 127 2.66 -7.40 -1.94
N SER A 128 3.62 -6.48 -1.94
CA SER A 128 4.99 -6.74 -1.50
C SER A 128 5.41 -5.67 -0.50
N ILE A 129 6.06 -6.10 0.58
CA ILE A 129 6.60 -5.18 1.60
C ILE A 129 8.05 -5.54 1.81
N ARG A 130 8.94 -4.55 1.73
CA ARG A 130 10.38 -4.75 1.79
C ARG A 130 11.03 -3.68 2.66
N GLY A 131 12.21 -4.02 3.17
CA GLY A 131 13.08 -3.06 3.85
C GLY A 131 12.96 -3.08 5.36
N ASP A 132 13.28 -1.96 5.97
CA ASP A 132 13.43 -1.84 7.42
C ASP A 132 12.10 -1.55 8.08
N VAL A 133 11.30 -2.58 8.25
CA VAL A 133 9.97 -2.47 8.86
C VAL A 133 9.60 -3.79 9.50
N HIS A 134 8.93 -3.71 10.64
CA HIS A 134 8.27 -4.85 11.27
C HIS A 134 6.78 -4.70 11.05
N VAL A 135 6.17 -5.66 10.38
CA VAL A 135 4.73 -5.64 10.12
C VAL A 135 4.03 -6.55 11.12
N LYS A 136 3.03 -6.00 11.79
CA LYS A 136 2.23 -6.74 12.74
C LYS A 136 1.03 -7.39 12.08
N THR A 137 0.31 -6.60 11.28
CA THR A 137 -0.90 -7.10 10.60
C THR A 137 -1.02 -6.48 9.22
N ILE A 138 -1.57 -7.25 8.29
CA ILE A 138 -2.04 -6.77 6.99
C ILE A 138 -3.51 -7.15 6.90
N THR A 139 -4.38 -6.17 6.78
CA THR A 139 -5.82 -6.37 6.70
C THR A 139 -6.34 -5.91 5.34
N PHE A 140 -7.17 -6.74 4.73
CA PHE A 140 -7.81 -6.43 3.45
C PHE A 140 -9.31 -6.27 3.69
N LYS A 141 -9.89 -5.18 3.17
CA LYS A 141 -11.32 -4.96 3.26
C LYS A 141 -11.89 -4.73 1.88
N ASN A 142 -12.88 -5.55 1.53
CA ASN A 142 -13.58 -5.42 0.26
C ASN A 142 -14.45 -4.16 0.26
N PRO A 143 -14.78 -3.63 -0.93
CA PRO A 143 -15.70 -2.50 -1.03
C PRO A 143 -17.05 -2.84 -0.37
N ASN A 144 -17.68 -1.83 0.24
CA ASN A 144 -18.96 -1.99 0.90
C ASN A 144 -20.11 -1.94 -0.11
N VAL A 145 -20.04 -2.77 -1.14
CA VAL A 145 -21.02 -2.78 -2.23
C VAL A 145 -22.34 -3.41 -1.79
N GLY A 146 -22.24 -4.45 -0.96
CA GLY A 146 -23.43 -5.16 -0.50
C GLY A 146 -24.43 -4.27 0.22
N SER A 147 -23.96 -3.36 1.06
CA SER A 147 -24.84 -2.43 1.77
C SER A 147 -25.61 -1.53 0.82
N THR A 148 -24.94 -1.03 -0.21
CA THR A 148 -25.57 -0.18 -1.22
C THR A 148 -26.65 -0.94 -1.97
N GLN A 149 -26.36 -2.17 -2.36
CA GLN A 149 -27.33 -3.01 -3.07
C GLN A 149 -28.55 -3.31 -2.22
N GLN A 150 -28.36 -3.56 -0.94
CA GLN A 150 -29.48 -3.82 -0.04
C GLN A 150 -30.40 -2.63 0.08
N LEU A 151 -29.85 -1.44 0.09
CA LEU A 151 -30.65 -0.22 0.17
C LEU A 151 -31.41 0.04 -1.11
N ALA A 152 -30.89 -0.42 -2.23
CA ALA A 152 -31.55 -0.24 -3.51
C ALA A 152 -32.78 -1.17 -3.68
N CYS A 153 -32.79 -2.24 -2.96
CA CYS A 153 -33.89 -3.17 -3.03
C CYS A 153 -35.02 -2.72 -2.12
#